data_3f2beced4ed9a7d1e6607d3cd28fedcf
#
_entry.id   3f2beced4ed9a7d1e6607d3cd28fedcf
#
_cell.length_a   1.000
_cell.length_b   1.000
_cell.length_c   1.000
_cell.angle_alpha   90.00
_cell.angle_beta   90.00
_cell.angle_gamma   90.00
#
_symmetry.space_group_name_H-M   'P 1'
#
loop_
_entity.id
_entity.type
_entity.pdbx_description
1 polymer ?
#
loop_
_entity_poly.entity_id
_entity_poly.type
_entity_poly.pdbx_seq_one_letter_code
_entity_poly.pdbx_strand_id
1 'polypeptide(L)'
;MYASARDWARFGQLLLQDGVWHGEHLLPEGWVRYMATLTPQSVRRDFGAHLWLKVPPPFDSPVKPGPSLPSDAFHVVGHEGQFVSVMPSRALVVVRLGLSRGSHVWDHDAFLARLLEAFPPVKPD
;
A
#
# COMPACT_ATOMS: atom_id res chain seq x y z
N MET A 1 8.50 -3.61 16.04
CA MET A 1 9.04 -4.71 15.19
C MET A 1 10.14 -4.13 14.33
N TYR A 2 11.30 -4.80 14.29
CA TYR A 2 12.42 -4.43 13.42
C TYR A 2 12.56 -5.48 12.33
N ALA A 3 12.56 -5.04 11.07
CA ALA A 3 12.71 -5.91 9.92
C ALA A 3 13.40 -5.13 8.78
N SER A 4 14.09 -5.85 7.90
CA SER A 4 14.72 -5.23 6.73
C SER A 4 13.67 -4.84 5.68
N ALA A 5 14.05 -3.98 4.72
CA ALA A 5 13.20 -3.66 3.59
C ALA A 5 12.78 -4.92 2.79
N ARG A 6 13.68 -5.91 2.70
CA ARG A 6 13.37 -7.18 2.03
C ARG A 6 12.34 -8.01 2.77
N ASP A 7 12.35 -7.99 4.10
CA ASP A 7 11.35 -8.71 4.90
C ASP A 7 9.99 -8.06 4.76
N TRP A 8 9.94 -6.72 4.76
CA TRP A 8 8.71 -5.99 4.48
C TRP A 8 8.20 -6.21 3.05
N ALA A 9 9.10 -6.35 2.07
CA ALA A 9 8.73 -6.71 0.71
C ALA A 9 8.12 -8.13 0.64
N ARG A 10 8.66 -9.11 1.38
CA ARG A 10 8.07 -10.45 1.49
C ARG A 10 6.68 -10.40 2.12
N PHE A 11 6.50 -9.58 3.14
CA PHE A 11 5.18 -9.36 3.73
C PHE A 11 4.20 -8.75 2.71
N GLY A 12 4.62 -7.73 1.98
CA GLY A 12 3.83 -7.17 0.89
C GLY A 12 3.52 -8.19 -0.21
N GLN A 13 4.48 -9.07 -0.53
CA GLN A 13 4.29 -10.16 -1.49
C GLN A 13 3.26 -11.19 -1.02
N LEU A 14 3.26 -11.53 0.27
CA LEU A 14 2.22 -12.39 0.84
C LEU A 14 0.82 -11.78 0.65
N LEU A 15 0.68 -10.48 0.88
CA LEU A 15 -0.59 -9.78 0.64
C LEU A 15 -0.94 -9.71 -0.85
N LEU A 16 0.04 -9.49 -1.73
CA LEU A 16 -0.15 -9.49 -3.18
C LEU A 16 -0.64 -10.85 -3.70
N GLN A 17 -0.22 -11.93 -3.07
CA GLN A 17 -0.57 -13.31 -3.40
C GLN A 17 -1.81 -13.84 -2.63
N ASP A 18 -2.65 -12.94 -2.12
CA ASP A 18 -3.86 -13.28 -1.34
C ASP A 18 -3.60 -14.23 -0.16
N GLY A 19 -2.47 -14.03 0.52
CA GLY A 19 -2.11 -14.82 1.69
C GLY A 19 -1.46 -16.17 1.39
N VAL A 20 -1.15 -16.46 0.14
CA VAL A 20 -0.44 -17.68 -0.27
C VAL A 20 1.07 -17.46 -0.22
N TRP A 21 1.80 -18.38 0.38
CA TRP A 21 3.25 -18.39 0.44
C TRP A 21 3.80 -19.79 0.17
N HIS A 22 4.66 -19.92 -0.83
CA HIS A 22 5.20 -21.22 -1.27
C HIS A 22 4.13 -22.30 -1.54
N GLY A 23 2.97 -21.91 -2.05
CA GLY A 23 1.86 -22.81 -2.34
C GLY A 23 0.94 -23.14 -1.15
N GLU A 24 1.22 -22.59 0.03
CA GLU A 24 0.42 -22.77 1.23
C GLU A 24 -0.35 -21.50 1.58
N HIS A 25 -1.60 -21.63 1.97
CA HIS A 25 -2.40 -20.53 2.50
C HIS A 25 -1.98 -20.23 3.95
N LEU A 26 -1.23 -19.15 4.15
CA LEU A 26 -0.94 -18.62 5.49
C LEU A 26 -2.07 -17.75 6.03
N LEU A 27 -2.84 -17.14 5.15
CA LEU A 27 -4.07 -16.42 5.49
C LEU A 27 -5.26 -17.15 4.84
N PRO A 28 -6.45 -17.12 5.45
CA PRO A 28 -7.66 -17.67 4.84
C PRO A 28 -7.92 -17.04 3.46
N GLU A 29 -8.48 -17.81 2.54
CA GLU A 29 -8.90 -17.31 1.23
C GLU A 29 -9.82 -16.09 1.38
N GLY A 30 -9.56 -15.05 0.60
CA GLY A 30 -10.33 -13.80 0.63
C GLY A 30 -10.04 -12.90 1.83
N TRP A 31 -9.11 -13.28 2.72
CA TRP A 31 -8.76 -12.46 3.88
C TRP A 31 -8.15 -11.12 3.47
N VAL A 32 -7.23 -11.11 2.49
CA VAL A 32 -6.63 -9.88 1.99
C VAL A 32 -7.68 -8.99 1.32
N ARG A 33 -8.60 -9.57 0.56
CA ARG A 33 -9.74 -8.82 -0.01
C ARG A 33 -10.61 -8.20 1.07
N TYR A 34 -10.89 -8.92 2.17
CA TYR A 34 -11.59 -8.37 3.31
C TYR A 34 -10.82 -7.18 3.92
N MET A 35 -9.52 -7.32 4.15
CA MET A 35 -8.67 -6.26 4.69
C MET A 35 -8.62 -5.04 3.78
N ALA A 36 -8.61 -5.24 2.46
CA ALA A 36 -8.60 -4.18 1.44
C ALA A 36 -10.01 -3.69 1.05
N THR A 37 -11.05 -4.09 1.76
CA THR A 37 -12.41 -3.58 1.57
C THR A 37 -12.65 -2.40 2.50
N LEU A 38 -13.29 -1.35 1.95
CA LEU A 38 -13.61 -0.14 2.71
C LEU A 38 -14.44 -0.47 3.97
N THR A 39 -13.95 -0.04 5.11
CA THR A 39 -14.71 -0.10 6.36
C THR A 39 -15.87 0.90 6.31
N PRO A 40 -17.13 0.48 6.53
CA PRO A 40 -18.29 1.37 6.41
C PRO A 40 -18.21 2.63 7.30
N GLN A 41 -17.56 2.51 8.46
CA GLN A 41 -17.37 3.59 9.43
C GLN A 41 -16.18 4.50 9.12
N SER A 42 -15.40 4.23 8.07
CA SER A 42 -14.30 5.10 7.66
C SER A 42 -14.84 6.45 7.14
N VAL A 43 -14.71 7.48 7.96
CA VAL A 43 -15.25 8.83 7.68
C VAL A 43 -14.65 9.41 6.38
N ARG A 44 -13.36 9.18 6.14
CA ARG A 44 -12.67 9.67 4.94
C ARG A 44 -12.71 8.70 3.77
N ARG A 45 -13.32 7.53 3.95
CA ARG A 45 -13.39 6.46 2.95
C ARG A 45 -12.00 6.06 2.40
N ASP A 46 -11.05 5.92 3.28
CA ASP A 46 -9.64 5.68 2.98
C ASP A 46 -9.04 4.47 3.72
N PHE A 47 -9.85 3.76 4.54
CA PHE A 47 -9.34 2.71 5.40
C PHE A 47 -10.21 1.44 5.35
N GLY A 48 -9.54 0.30 5.26
CA GLY A 48 -10.13 -1.02 5.37
C GLY A 48 -9.89 -1.65 6.74
N ALA A 49 -9.82 -2.98 6.81
CA ALA A 49 -9.42 -3.67 8.03
C ALA A 49 -7.89 -3.74 8.10
N HIS A 50 -7.29 -2.82 8.85
CA HIS A 50 -5.84 -2.63 9.05
C HIS A 50 -5.03 -2.19 7.81
N LEU A 51 -5.66 -1.96 6.67
CA LEU A 51 -5.00 -1.45 5.46
C LEU A 51 -5.55 -0.07 5.09
N TRP A 52 -4.67 0.80 4.64
CA TRP A 52 -5.04 2.06 4.01
C TRP A 52 -5.34 1.83 2.54
N LEU A 53 -6.50 2.29 2.07
CA LEU A 53 -6.92 2.21 0.67
C LEU A 53 -6.49 3.45 -0.12
N LYS A 54 -6.06 4.47 0.58
CA LYS A 54 -5.41 5.67 0.07
C LYS A 54 -4.30 6.04 1.01
N VAL A 55 -3.24 6.64 0.48
CA VAL A 55 -2.18 7.17 1.34
C VAL A 55 -2.78 8.27 2.23
N PRO A 56 -2.67 8.13 3.56
CA PRO A 56 -3.20 9.16 4.45
C PRO A 56 -2.44 10.47 4.24
N PRO A 57 -3.14 11.61 4.15
CA PRO A 57 -2.47 12.91 4.09
C PRO A 57 -1.68 13.13 5.39
N PRO A 58 -0.60 13.89 5.35
CA PRO A 58 0.08 14.35 6.55
C PRO A 58 -0.90 15.08 7.48
N PHE A 59 -0.71 14.94 8.79
CA PHE A 59 -1.63 15.41 9.83
C PHE A 59 -2.02 16.90 9.70
N ASP A 60 -1.12 17.73 9.16
CA ASP A 60 -1.26 19.19 9.10
C ASP A 60 -1.46 19.71 7.66
N SER A 61 -1.71 18.83 6.69
CA SER A 61 -1.87 19.25 5.29
C SER A 61 -3.31 19.17 4.84
N PRO A 62 -3.82 20.19 4.12
CA PRO A 62 -5.09 20.06 3.44
C PRO A 62 -5.01 18.89 2.44
N VAL A 63 -6.07 18.09 2.39
CA VAL A 63 -6.19 17.00 1.43
C VAL A 63 -6.09 17.58 0.03
N LYS A 64 -4.93 17.40 -0.62
CA LYS A 64 -4.80 17.68 -2.05
C LYS A 64 -5.18 16.43 -2.80
N PRO A 65 -5.93 16.53 -3.91
CA PRO A 65 -6.08 15.40 -4.82
C PRO A 65 -4.69 14.96 -5.27
N GLY A 66 -4.26 13.79 -4.81
CA GLY A 66 -3.02 13.17 -5.29
C GLY A 66 -3.18 12.65 -6.72
N PRO A 67 -2.08 12.27 -7.37
CA PRO A 67 -2.13 11.57 -8.64
C PRO A 67 -2.94 10.27 -8.49
N SER A 68 -3.61 9.86 -9.58
CA SER A 68 -4.43 8.66 -9.58
C SER A 68 -3.53 7.42 -9.52
N LEU A 69 -3.58 6.70 -8.41
CA LEU A 69 -3.02 5.36 -8.27
C LEU A 69 -4.04 4.31 -8.74
N PRO A 70 -3.61 3.06 -9.02
CA PRO A 70 -4.54 1.96 -9.29
C PRO A 70 -5.61 1.85 -8.19
N SER A 71 -6.85 1.62 -8.58
CA SER A 71 -7.99 1.54 -7.65
C SER A 71 -7.93 0.36 -6.69
N ASP A 72 -7.11 -0.64 -6.98
CA ASP A 72 -6.84 -1.82 -6.17
C ASP A 72 -5.59 -1.65 -5.27
N ALA A 73 -4.96 -0.49 -5.29
CA ALA A 73 -3.83 -0.20 -4.42
C ALA A 73 -4.25 -0.15 -2.95
N PHE A 74 -3.40 -0.71 -2.10
CA PHE A 74 -3.53 -0.57 -0.65
C PHE A 74 -2.16 -0.47 0.02
N HIS A 75 -2.15 0.03 1.24
CA HIS A 75 -0.92 0.43 1.91
C HIS A 75 -0.90 0.02 3.38
N VAL A 76 0.27 -0.43 3.83
CA VAL A 76 0.64 -0.47 5.25
C VAL A 76 1.46 0.76 5.53
N VAL A 77 1.05 1.56 6.50
CA VAL A 77 1.67 2.85 6.79
C VAL A 77 2.31 2.82 8.17
N GLY A 78 3.57 3.16 8.22
CA GLY A 78 4.36 3.25 9.43
C GLY A 78 4.69 4.69 9.81
N HIS A 79 5.34 4.84 10.96
CA HIS A 79 5.75 6.13 11.51
C HIS A 79 6.75 6.83 10.59
N GLU A 80 6.65 8.16 10.49
CA GLU A 80 7.60 9.05 9.78
C GLU A 80 7.82 8.68 8.31
N GLY A 81 6.76 8.31 7.59
CA GLY A 81 6.79 8.10 6.15
C GLY A 81 7.35 6.76 5.72
N GLN A 82 7.12 5.71 6.49
CA GLN A 82 7.43 4.34 6.11
C GLN A 82 6.20 3.67 5.51
N PHE A 83 6.39 2.96 4.40
CA PHE A 83 5.29 2.39 3.62
C PHE A 83 5.62 1.01 3.09
N VAL A 84 4.61 0.15 3.07
CA VAL A 84 4.53 -0.99 2.16
C VAL A 84 3.29 -0.78 1.30
N SER A 85 3.48 -0.54 0.02
CA SER A 85 2.40 -0.33 -0.94
C SER A 85 2.27 -1.53 -1.86
N VAL A 86 1.06 -2.04 -2.01
CA VAL A 86 0.75 -3.20 -2.84
C VAL A 86 -0.23 -2.76 -3.92
N MET A 87 0.08 -3.07 -5.16
CA MET A 87 -0.71 -2.73 -6.34
C MET A 87 -0.93 -3.99 -7.19
N PRO A 88 -2.01 -4.75 -6.90
CA PRO A 88 -2.26 -6.05 -7.56
C PRO A 88 -2.29 -5.98 -9.08
N SER A 89 -3.00 -5.00 -9.66
CA SER A 89 -3.07 -4.82 -11.12
C SER A 89 -1.73 -4.50 -11.79
N ARG A 90 -0.71 -4.20 -11.01
CA ARG A 90 0.67 -3.95 -11.47
C ARG A 90 1.62 -5.07 -11.08
N ALA A 91 1.15 -6.09 -10.35
CA ALA A 91 1.98 -7.12 -9.70
C ALA A 91 3.18 -6.50 -8.95
N LEU A 92 2.95 -5.41 -8.24
CA LEU A 92 4.00 -4.57 -7.67
C LEU A 92 3.84 -4.41 -6.16
N VAL A 93 4.95 -4.59 -5.47
CA VAL A 93 5.13 -4.23 -4.06
C VAL A 93 6.24 -3.20 -3.96
N VAL A 94 5.96 -2.09 -3.28
CA VAL A 94 6.93 -1.03 -3.05
C VAL A 94 7.12 -0.84 -1.56
N VAL A 95 8.36 -0.91 -1.10
CA VAL A 95 8.72 -0.66 0.29
C VAL A 95 9.55 0.61 0.38
N ARG A 96 9.13 1.51 1.23
CA ARG A 96 9.93 2.65 1.63
C ARG A 96 10.20 2.59 3.12
N LEU A 97 11.45 2.46 3.47
CA LEU A 97 11.96 2.69 4.81
C LEU A 97 12.68 4.03 4.82
N GLY A 98 12.53 4.76 5.86
CA GLY A 98 13.20 6.05 5.96
C GLY A 98 12.57 6.91 7.03
N LEU A 99 13.17 8.07 7.21
CA LEU A 99 12.80 9.02 8.22
C LEU A 99 12.43 10.32 7.52
N SER A 100 11.14 10.60 7.43
CA SER A 100 10.62 11.85 6.89
C SER A 100 9.82 12.55 7.97
N ARG A 101 10.47 13.48 8.65
CA ARG A 101 9.85 14.30 9.69
C ARG A 101 9.27 15.56 9.05
N GLY A 102 7.97 15.77 9.26
CA GLY A 102 7.25 16.91 8.73
C GLY A 102 6.40 16.60 7.49
N SER A 103 5.32 17.35 7.36
CA SER A 103 4.24 17.11 6.40
C SER A 103 4.59 17.35 4.93
N HIS A 104 5.71 18.01 4.64
CA HIS A 104 6.09 18.41 3.28
C HIS A 104 7.37 17.72 2.77
N VAL A 105 7.92 16.79 3.56
CA VAL A 105 9.21 16.16 3.24
C VAL A 105 9.07 15.01 2.26
N TRP A 106 7.90 14.35 2.22
CA TRP A 106 7.67 13.19 1.37
C TRP A 106 6.23 13.12 0.88
N ASP A 107 6.07 13.11 -0.44
CA ASP A 107 4.80 12.84 -1.12
C ASP A 107 4.84 11.42 -1.70
N HIS A 108 4.19 10.49 -1.01
CA HIS A 108 4.23 9.08 -1.38
C HIS A 108 3.40 8.78 -2.62
N ASP A 109 2.26 9.45 -2.81
CA ASP A 109 1.42 9.28 -3.99
C ASP A 109 2.15 9.77 -5.25
N ALA A 110 2.78 10.94 -5.19
CA ALA A 110 3.57 11.45 -6.30
C ALA A 110 4.74 10.54 -6.65
N PHE A 111 5.43 9.98 -5.64
CA PHE A 111 6.50 9.01 -5.86
C PHE A 111 5.98 7.74 -6.56
N LEU A 112 4.89 7.15 -6.05
CA LEU A 112 4.31 5.94 -6.65
C LEU A 112 3.83 6.19 -8.08
N ALA A 113 3.17 7.33 -8.33
CA ALA A 113 2.72 7.68 -9.67
C ALA A 113 3.87 7.72 -10.69
N ARG A 114 4.99 8.34 -10.33
CA ARG A 114 6.18 8.36 -11.17
C ARG A 114 6.82 6.99 -11.34
N LEU A 115 6.85 6.20 -10.27
CA LEU A 115 7.38 4.83 -10.33
C LEU A 115 6.56 3.96 -11.31
N LEU A 116 5.24 4.12 -11.32
CA LEU A 116 4.34 3.36 -12.18
C LEU A 116 4.53 3.65 -13.69
N GLU A 117 5.15 4.75 -14.06
CA GLU A 117 5.54 5.00 -15.46
C GLU A 117 6.55 3.95 -15.97
N ALA A 118 7.41 3.44 -15.07
CA ALA A 118 8.40 2.40 -15.37
C ALA A 118 7.83 0.97 -15.25
N PHE A 119 6.66 0.80 -14.64
CA PHE A 119 6.02 -0.50 -14.41
C PHE A 119 4.61 -0.51 -15.03
N PRO A 120 4.47 -0.80 -16.34
CA PRO A 120 3.17 -0.81 -17.01
C PRO A 120 2.23 -1.86 -16.40
N PRO A 121 0.90 -1.76 -16.63
CA PRO A 121 -0.04 -2.78 -16.20
C PRO A 121 0.35 -4.17 -16.70
N VAL A 122 0.14 -5.18 -15.85
CA VAL A 122 0.24 -6.57 -16.28
C VAL A 122 -0.87 -6.81 -17.30
N LYS A 123 -0.49 -7.30 -18.50
CA LYS A 123 -1.50 -7.68 -19.48
C LYS A 123 -2.22 -8.93 -18.97
N PRO A 124 -3.55 -8.96 -18.98
CA PRO A 124 -4.26 -10.21 -18.76
C PRO A 124 -3.87 -11.21 -19.86
N ASP A 125 -3.55 -12.42 -19.44
CA ASP A 125 -3.33 -13.55 -20.35
C ASP A 125 -4.63 -13.92 -21.07
#